data_22742d49113ad2bedb2741818d65a33f
#
_entry.id   22742d49113ad2bedb2741818d65a33f
#
_cell.length_a   1.000
_cell.length_b   1.000
_cell.length_c   1.000
_cell.angle_alpha   90.00
_cell.angle_beta   90.00
_cell.angle_gamma   90.00
#
_symmetry.space_group_name_H-M   'P 1'
#
loop_
_entity.id
_entity.type
_entity.pdbx_description
1 polymer ?
#
loop_
_entity_poly.entity_id
_entity_poly.type
_entity_poly.pdbx_seq_one_letter_code
_entity_poly.pdbx_strand_id
1 'polypeptide(L)'
;MESLARRLGLKTDPTIFFISAGLTVAFVLLLIIAPEPIGAAFAAGRSWVVTNLGWFFIFGVNLWLGFLIWAAMSRHGHIRLGPKGSTPEYSNLSWFTMLFAGGIGTVLMFWGVAEPISHFQTPPQPGVEPFTEDAARDAISIAIYHLGLHTWAIFTLPGLAFAYFINRYELPVRVSSVFYPLLRERIHGPIGKAIDIASVLGTVFGVAVSLGLGSSQIAAGLSALFDWEPSTFLKISILAVLTAVAVASIVEGLDSGVKLLSNINIGMAVLLMIFVLITGSTLFLLRGMVETVGLYLSNLPRLAFWNDMLANRNPSNDDWGWQGNWTVFSLAL
;
A
#
# COMPACT_ATOMS: atom_id res chain seq x y z
N MET A 1 33.28 2.29 -5.68
CA MET A 1 31.91 2.89 -5.53
C MET A 1 31.97 4.37 -5.15
N GLU A 2 32.74 4.76 -4.14
CA GLU A 2 32.79 6.17 -3.70
C GLU A 2 33.29 7.17 -4.75
N SER A 3 34.30 6.81 -5.55
CA SER A 3 34.81 7.68 -6.62
C SER A 3 33.76 7.92 -7.71
N LEU A 4 32.97 6.90 -8.06
CA LEU A 4 31.90 6.99 -9.04
C LEU A 4 30.72 7.80 -8.47
N ALA A 5 30.36 7.58 -7.21
CA ALA A 5 29.32 8.34 -6.52
C ALA A 5 29.61 9.84 -6.51
N ARG A 6 30.86 10.24 -6.21
CA ARG A 6 31.29 11.64 -6.24
C ARG A 6 31.20 12.23 -7.66
N ARG A 7 31.58 11.46 -8.69
CA ARG A 7 31.48 11.91 -10.11
C ARG A 7 30.01 12.10 -10.54
N LEU A 8 29.11 11.28 -10.02
CA LEU A 8 27.68 11.36 -10.31
C LEU A 8 26.92 12.35 -9.40
N GLY A 9 27.60 13.01 -8.47
CA GLY A 9 26.98 13.96 -7.54
C GLY A 9 25.98 13.31 -6.57
N LEU A 10 26.10 12.00 -6.27
CA LEU A 10 25.18 11.29 -5.40
C LEU A 10 25.31 11.78 -3.95
N LYS A 11 24.19 12.15 -3.35
CA LYS A 11 24.07 12.59 -1.95
C LYS A 11 23.67 11.48 -0.99
N THR A 12 23.57 10.23 -1.47
CA THR A 12 23.17 9.06 -0.70
C THR A 12 24.36 8.12 -0.47
N ASP A 13 24.17 7.09 0.40
CA ASP A 13 25.19 6.06 0.61
C ASP A 13 25.45 5.29 -0.69
N PRO A 14 26.70 5.31 -1.22
CA PRO A 14 27.00 4.67 -2.50
C PRO A 14 26.74 3.17 -2.51
N THR A 15 26.95 2.48 -1.38
CA THR A 15 26.76 1.04 -1.28
C THR A 15 25.27 0.69 -1.43
N ILE A 16 24.40 1.40 -0.72
CA ILE A 16 22.95 1.20 -0.79
C ILE A 16 22.47 1.46 -2.21
N PHE A 17 22.87 2.61 -2.81
CA PHE A 17 22.44 2.99 -4.16
C PHE A 17 22.87 1.96 -5.21
N PHE A 18 24.16 1.63 -5.31
CA PHE A 18 24.64 0.77 -6.38
C PHE A 18 24.19 -0.68 -6.23
N ILE A 19 24.06 -1.19 -5.00
CA ILE A 19 23.58 -2.56 -4.79
C ILE A 19 22.07 -2.63 -5.11
N SER A 20 21.26 -1.69 -4.64
CA SER A 20 19.82 -1.67 -4.94
C SER A 20 19.56 -1.51 -6.44
N ALA A 21 20.25 -0.57 -7.10
CA ALA A 21 20.13 -0.37 -8.54
C ALA A 21 20.60 -1.61 -9.33
N GLY A 22 21.72 -2.21 -8.94
CA GLY A 22 22.25 -3.41 -9.58
C GLY A 22 21.31 -4.60 -9.45
N LEU A 23 20.74 -4.82 -8.26
CA LEU A 23 19.75 -5.88 -8.03
C LEU A 23 18.46 -5.63 -8.81
N THR A 24 17.98 -4.38 -8.87
CA THR A 24 16.80 -4.03 -9.66
C THR A 24 17.02 -4.28 -11.15
N VAL A 25 18.16 -3.84 -11.70
CA VAL A 25 18.51 -4.07 -13.13
C VAL A 25 18.66 -5.57 -13.40
N ALA A 26 19.36 -6.30 -12.53
CA ALA A 26 19.52 -7.76 -12.67
C ALA A 26 18.17 -8.47 -12.68
N PHE A 27 17.26 -8.07 -11.78
CA PHE A 27 15.90 -8.62 -11.72
C PHE A 27 15.11 -8.35 -13.01
N VAL A 28 15.15 -7.10 -13.52
CA VAL A 28 14.48 -6.75 -14.79
C VAL A 28 15.05 -7.56 -15.96
N LEU A 29 16.38 -7.71 -16.04
CA LEU A 29 17.01 -8.53 -17.07
C LEU A 29 16.58 -10.00 -16.97
N LEU A 30 16.53 -10.55 -15.77
CA LEU A 30 16.05 -11.92 -15.54
C LEU A 30 14.60 -12.11 -15.97
N LEU A 31 13.72 -11.12 -15.70
CA LEU A 31 12.33 -11.15 -16.18
C LEU A 31 12.22 -11.11 -17.71
N ILE A 32 13.12 -10.40 -18.38
CA ILE A 32 13.13 -10.33 -19.85
C ILE A 32 13.65 -11.65 -20.46
N ILE A 33 14.69 -12.23 -19.86
CA ILE A 33 15.36 -13.44 -20.39
C ILE A 33 14.56 -14.71 -20.08
N ALA A 34 13.97 -14.79 -18.88
CA ALA A 34 13.32 -15.99 -18.36
C ALA A 34 12.02 -15.66 -17.60
N PRO A 35 10.99 -15.07 -18.26
CA PRO A 35 9.77 -14.61 -17.60
C PRO A 35 9.01 -15.73 -16.88
N GLU A 36 8.86 -16.90 -17.50
CA GLU A 36 8.10 -18.00 -16.93
C GLU A 36 8.76 -18.63 -15.69
N PRO A 37 10.05 -19.03 -15.69
CA PRO A 37 10.70 -19.54 -14.51
C PRO A 37 10.73 -18.55 -13.33
N ILE A 38 10.98 -17.27 -13.62
CA ILE A 38 11.00 -16.23 -12.59
C ILE A 38 9.59 -16.00 -12.05
N GLY A 39 8.57 -15.92 -12.91
CA GLY A 39 7.18 -15.83 -12.49
C GLY A 39 6.75 -17.00 -11.60
N ALA A 40 7.10 -18.23 -11.98
CA ALA A 40 6.83 -19.43 -11.18
C ALA A 40 7.53 -19.40 -9.82
N ALA A 41 8.80 -18.97 -9.76
CA ALA A 41 9.55 -18.86 -8.52
C ALA A 41 8.90 -17.83 -7.56
N PHE A 42 8.47 -16.67 -8.09
CA PHE A 42 7.77 -15.66 -7.29
C PHE A 42 6.39 -16.15 -6.83
N ALA A 43 5.63 -16.84 -7.68
CA ALA A 43 4.35 -17.44 -7.29
C ALA A 43 4.53 -18.47 -6.18
N ALA A 44 5.53 -19.35 -6.27
CA ALA A 44 5.87 -20.32 -5.23
C ALA A 44 6.30 -19.64 -3.93
N GLY A 45 7.15 -18.61 -4.01
CA GLY A 45 7.58 -17.81 -2.86
C GLY A 45 6.41 -17.11 -2.17
N ARG A 46 5.51 -16.49 -2.94
CA ARG A 46 4.28 -15.88 -2.41
C ARG A 46 3.41 -16.93 -1.72
N SER A 47 3.17 -18.05 -2.36
CA SER A 47 2.37 -19.15 -1.79
C SER A 47 2.97 -19.65 -0.48
N TRP A 48 4.29 -19.83 -0.43
CA TRP A 48 4.97 -20.22 0.79
C TRP A 48 4.80 -19.20 1.93
N VAL A 49 5.01 -17.92 1.66
CA VAL A 49 4.84 -16.84 2.64
C VAL A 49 3.40 -16.82 3.17
N VAL A 50 2.42 -16.83 2.29
CA VAL A 50 1.01 -16.79 2.66
C VAL A 50 0.63 -18.00 3.52
N THR A 51 1.04 -19.20 3.11
CA THR A 51 0.69 -20.44 3.82
C THR A 51 1.36 -20.53 5.19
N ASN A 52 2.63 -20.13 5.28
CA ASN A 52 3.40 -20.35 6.51
C ASN A 52 3.44 -19.15 7.44
N LEU A 53 3.35 -17.93 6.91
CA LEU A 53 3.46 -16.68 7.67
C LEU A 53 2.18 -15.85 7.72
N GLY A 54 1.08 -16.30 7.08
CA GLY A 54 -0.19 -15.57 7.06
C GLY A 54 -0.69 -15.21 8.46
N TRP A 55 -0.66 -16.15 9.39
CA TRP A 55 -1.03 -15.94 10.79
C TRP A 55 -0.19 -14.85 11.47
N PHE A 56 1.09 -14.77 11.13
CA PHE A 56 2.02 -13.77 11.68
C PHE A 56 1.66 -12.36 11.22
N PHE A 57 1.37 -12.18 9.94
CA PHE A 57 0.92 -10.88 9.41
C PHE A 57 -0.39 -10.45 10.03
N ILE A 58 -1.39 -11.35 10.07
CA ILE A 58 -2.70 -11.05 10.67
C ILE A 58 -2.54 -10.66 12.14
N PHE A 59 -1.83 -11.46 12.93
CA PHE A 59 -1.58 -11.16 14.33
C PHE A 59 -0.80 -9.86 14.53
N GLY A 60 0.25 -9.66 13.72
CA GLY A 60 1.12 -8.48 13.78
C GLY A 60 0.35 -7.18 13.55
N VAL A 61 -0.51 -7.12 12.53
CA VAL A 61 -1.28 -5.91 12.23
C VAL A 61 -2.31 -5.60 13.32
N ASN A 62 -2.95 -6.63 13.90
CA ASN A 62 -3.82 -6.44 15.07
C ASN A 62 -3.06 -5.88 16.27
N LEU A 63 -1.85 -6.39 16.54
CA LEU A 63 -0.99 -5.88 17.60
C LEU A 63 -0.58 -4.42 17.33
N TRP A 64 -0.26 -4.06 16.09
CA TRP A 64 0.08 -2.69 15.70
C TRP A 64 -1.10 -1.75 15.88
N LEU A 65 -2.28 -2.13 15.45
CA LEU A 65 -3.50 -1.35 15.64
C LEU A 65 -3.78 -1.13 17.14
N GLY A 66 -3.72 -2.20 17.93
CA GLY A 66 -3.89 -2.12 19.38
C GLY A 66 -2.85 -1.20 20.04
N PHE A 67 -1.58 -1.29 19.63
CA PHE A 67 -0.52 -0.41 20.09
C PHE A 67 -0.78 1.07 19.73
N LEU A 68 -1.20 1.36 18.50
CA LEU A 68 -1.49 2.71 18.05
C LEU A 68 -2.67 3.32 18.82
N ILE A 69 -3.73 2.56 19.05
CA ILE A 69 -4.88 3.00 19.87
C ILE A 69 -4.40 3.27 21.30
N TRP A 70 -3.65 2.34 21.90
CA TRP A 70 -3.10 2.53 23.23
C TRP A 70 -2.18 3.77 23.30
N ALA A 71 -1.29 3.97 22.34
CA ALA A 71 -0.39 5.10 22.29
C ALA A 71 -1.16 6.43 22.21
N ALA A 72 -2.18 6.50 21.35
CA ALA A 72 -3.02 7.68 21.17
C ALA A 72 -3.83 8.02 22.44
N MET A 73 -4.37 7.02 23.14
CA MET A 73 -5.20 7.20 24.34
C MET A 73 -4.38 7.37 25.64
N SER A 74 -3.11 7.03 25.61
CA SER A 74 -2.22 7.12 26.77
C SER A 74 -1.61 8.53 26.93
N ARG A 75 -0.92 8.73 28.05
CA ARG A 75 -0.09 9.93 28.27
C ARG A 75 0.93 10.19 27.15
N HIS A 76 1.29 9.19 26.38
CA HIS A 76 2.26 9.30 25.29
C HIS A 76 1.68 9.97 24.05
N GLY A 77 0.35 10.02 23.89
CA GLY A 77 -0.32 10.70 22.78
C GLY A 77 -0.08 12.23 22.75
N HIS A 78 0.38 12.82 23.86
CA HIS A 78 0.72 14.23 23.93
C HIS A 78 2.20 14.54 23.60
N ILE A 79 3.01 13.52 23.31
CA ILE A 79 4.43 13.71 22.98
C ILE A 79 4.54 14.33 21.58
N ARG A 80 5.15 15.51 21.51
CA ARG A 80 5.49 16.13 20.22
C ARG A 80 6.62 15.35 19.56
N LEU A 81 6.41 14.95 18.31
CA LEU A 81 7.40 14.18 17.53
C LEU A 81 8.43 15.09 16.87
N GLY A 82 8.05 16.31 16.49
CA GLY A 82 8.95 17.28 15.90
C GLY A 82 9.94 17.90 16.90
N PRO A 83 10.92 18.68 16.43
CA PRO A 83 11.85 19.43 17.26
C PRO A 83 11.14 20.31 18.28
N LYS A 84 11.81 20.60 19.41
CA LYS A 84 11.25 21.46 20.45
C LYS A 84 10.94 22.86 19.88
N GLY A 85 9.72 23.33 20.08
CA GLY A 85 9.28 24.64 19.60
C GLY A 85 8.88 24.72 18.12
N SER A 86 8.97 23.62 17.36
CA SER A 86 8.52 23.59 15.97
C SER A 86 6.99 23.77 15.87
N THR A 87 6.58 24.49 14.84
CA THR A 87 5.17 24.60 14.42
C THR A 87 4.91 23.66 13.24
N PRO A 88 3.65 23.27 12.97
CA PRO A 88 3.32 22.50 11.78
C PRO A 88 3.76 23.23 10.50
N GLU A 89 4.45 22.53 9.62
CA GLU A 89 4.95 23.07 8.35
C GLU A 89 3.84 23.21 7.29
N TYR A 90 2.84 22.32 7.36
CA TYR A 90 1.71 22.28 6.44
C TYR A 90 0.40 22.57 7.16
N SER A 91 -0.58 23.11 6.42
CA SER A 91 -1.96 23.15 6.90
C SER A 91 -2.51 21.75 7.10
N ASN A 92 -3.47 21.58 8.02
CA ASN A 92 -4.09 20.27 8.27
C ASN A 92 -4.65 19.63 7.00
N LEU A 93 -5.22 20.42 6.11
CA LEU A 93 -5.75 19.93 4.83
C LEU A 93 -4.63 19.42 3.92
N SER A 94 -3.57 20.20 3.69
CA SER A 94 -2.44 19.77 2.85
C SER A 94 -1.73 18.56 3.43
N TRP A 95 -1.53 18.52 4.75
CA TRP A 95 -0.99 17.36 5.44
C TRP A 95 -1.84 16.10 5.21
N PHE A 96 -3.15 16.21 5.41
CA PHE A 96 -4.09 15.12 5.18
C PHE A 96 -4.06 14.64 3.71
N THR A 97 -4.11 15.58 2.74
CA THR A 97 -4.12 15.22 1.31
C THR A 97 -2.83 14.52 0.88
N MET A 98 -1.67 14.97 1.37
CA MET A 98 -0.40 14.31 1.05
C MET A 98 -0.31 12.90 1.63
N LEU A 99 -0.72 12.70 2.89
CA LEU A 99 -0.74 11.37 3.52
C LEU A 99 -1.72 10.43 2.81
N PHE A 100 -2.94 10.90 2.53
CA PHE A 100 -3.95 10.10 1.87
C PHE A 100 -3.53 9.71 0.44
N ALA A 101 -3.04 10.68 -0.34
CA ALA A 101 -2.58 10.41 -1.70
C ALA A 101 -1.37 9.47 -1.74
N GLY A 102 -0.46 9.58 -0.77
CA GLY A 102 0.71 8.71 -0.67
C GLY A 102 0.39 7.29 -0.19
N GLY A 103 -0.66 7.14 0.63
CA GLY A 103 -1.00 5.84 1.24
C GLY A 103 -1.85 4.94 0.36
N ILE A 104 -2.89 5.48 -0.27
CA ILE A 104 -3.91 4.63 -0.90
C ILE A 104 -4.14 4.92 -2.40
N GLY A 105 -3.71 6.04 -2.91
CA GLY A 105 -3.74 6.46 -4.32
C GLY A 105 -4.45 5.52 -5.32
N THR A 106 -3.67 4.91 -6.21
CA THR A 106 -4.14 4.00 -7.28
C THR A 106 -4.82 2.74 -6.73
N VAL A 107 -4.38 2.23 -5.58
CA VAL A 107 -4.93 1.02 -4.95
C VAL A 107 -6.41 1.21 -4.61
N LEU A 108 -6.78 2.34 -4.00
CA LEU A 108 -8.18 2.64 -3.67
C LEU A 108 -9.05 2.75 -4.93
N MET A 109 -8.57 3.43 -5.96
CA MET A 109 -9.34 3.63 -7.20
C MET A 109 -9.60 2.31 -7.94
N PHE A 110 -8.67 1.37 -7.90
CA PHE A 110 -8.82 0.07 -8.52
C PHE A 110 -9.59 -0.90 -7.61
N TRP A 111 -9.06 -1.18 -6.43
CA TRP A 111 -9.59 -2.21 -5.53
C TRP A 111 -10.89 -1.81 -4.83
N GLY A 112 -11.15 -0.51 -4.66
CA GLY A 112 -12.43 -0.05 -4.12
C GLY A 112 -13.66 -0.50 -4.95
N VAL A 113 -13.45 -0.82 -6.22
CA VAL A 113 -14.48 -1.35 -7.12
C VAL A 113 -14.26 -2.84 -7.40
N ALA A 114 -13.03 -3.23 -7.72
CA ALA A 114 -12.72 -4.60 -8.15
C ALA A 114 -12.89 -5.62 -7.03
N GLU A 115 -12.51 -5.27 -5.81
CA GLU A 115 -12.54 -6.19 -4.68
C GLU A 115 -13.96 -6.56 -4.24
N PRO A 116 -14.89 -5.62 -3.98
CA PRO A 116 -16.28 -5.98 -3.65
C PRO A 116 -16.94 -6.84 -4.73
N ILE A 117 -16.69 -6.53 -6.01
CA ILE A 117 -17.25 -7.31 -7.12
C ILE A 117 -16.67 -8.73 -7.12
N SER A 118 -15.37 -8.88 -6.92
CA SER A 118 -14.70 -10.18 -6.87
C SER A 118 -15.24 -11.05 -5.72
N HIS A 119 -15.38 -10.47 -4.54
CA HIS A 119 -15.94 -11.19 -3.38
C HIS A 119 -17.42 -11.49 -3.51
N PHE A 120 -18.19 -10.67 -4.21
CA PHE A 120 -19.59 -10.93 -4.51
C PHE A 120 -19.76 -12.12 -5.47
N GLN A 121 -18.85 -12.22 -6.46
CA GLN A 121 -18.82 -13.32 -7.44
C GLN A 121 -18.21 -14.61 -6.87
N THR A 122 -17.21 -14.47 -6.00
CA THR A 122 -16.46 -15.58 -5.40
C THR A 122 -16.23 -15.29 -3.92
N PRO A 123 -17.25 -15.54 -3.07
CA PRO A 123 -17.12 -15.29 -1.64
C PRO A 123 -15.98 -16.11 -1.03
N PRO A 124 -15.05 -15.49 -0.27
CA PRO A 124 -13.94 -16.22 0.34
C PRO A 124 -14.36 -16.99 1.59
N GLN A 125 -15.56 -16.76 2.12
CA GLN A 125 -16.02 -17.37 3.35
C GLN A 125 -16.81 -18.65 3.08
N PRO A 126 -16.56 -19.73 3.82
CA PRO A 126 -17.30 -20.98 3.68
C PRO A 126 -18.79 -20.81 3.92
N GLY A 127 -19.63 -21.39 3.07
CA GLY A 127 -21.08 -21.42 3.23
C GLY A 127 -21.81 -20.17 2.72
N VAL A 128 -21.09 -19.20 2.14
CA VAL A 128 -21.70 -18.05 1.48
C VAL A 128 -21.84 -18.33 -0.01
N GLU A 129 -23.07 -18.34 -0.50
CA GLU A 129 -23.37 -18.58 -1.91
C GLU A 129 -23.11 -17.31 -2.76
N PRO A 130 -22.47 -17.43 -3.94
CA PRO A 130 -22.25 -16.30 -4.85
C PRO A 130 -23.55 -15.58 -5.25
N PHE A 131 -23.47 -14.28 -5.50
CA PHE A 131 -24.56 -13.43 -5.98
C PHE A 131 -25.77 -13.33 -5.04
N THR A 132 -25.58 -13.61 -3.74
CA THR A 132 -26.61 -13.47 -2.71
C THR A 132 -26.46 -12.17 -1.93
N GLU A 133 -27.48 -11.82 -1.14
CA GLU A 133 -27.41 -10.67 -0.22
C GLU A 133 -26.28 -10.84 0.81
N ASP A 134 -26.08 -12.04 1.31
CA ASP A 134 -25.01 -12.34 2.26
C ASP A 134 -23.62 -12.17 1.60
N ALA A 135 -23.47 -12.62 0.34
CA ALA A 135 -22.26 -12.38 -0.42
C ALA A 135 -21.98 -10.88 -0.62
N ALA A 136 -23.02 -10.08 -0.89
CA ALA A 136 -22.87 -8.63 -1.04
C ALA A 136 -22.45 -7.95 0.28
N ARG A 137 -23.06 -8.33 1.39
CA ARG A 137 -22.72 -7.82 2.74
C ARG A 137 -21.29 -8.17 3.14
N ASP A 138 -20.90 -9.42 2.92
CA ASP A 138 -19.53 -9.87 3.20
C ASP A 138 -18.53 -9.18 2.28
N ALA A 139 -18.79 -9.07 0.99
CA ALA A 139 -17.92 -8.42 0.01
C ALA A 139 -17.62 -6.95 0.38
N ILE A 140 -18.65 -6.19 0.77
CA ILE A 140 -18.48 -4.80 1.20
C ILE A 140 -17.70 -4.75 2.52
N SER A 141 -18.02 -5.62 3.49
CA SER A 141 -17.32 -5.66 4.78
C SER A 141 -15.84 -5.96 4.63
N ILE A 142 -15.50 -6.89 3.75
CA ILE A 142 -14.13 -7.30 3.44
C ILE A 142 -13.36 -6.15 2.78
N ALA A 143 -13.93 -5.53 1.74
CA ALA A 143 -13.28 -4.42 1.05
C ALA A 143 -12.99 -3.25 1.99
N ILE A 144 -13.93 -2.89 2.88
CA ILE A 144 -13.70 -1.84 3.87
C ILE A 144 -12.69 -2.28 4.93
N TYR A 145 -12.64 -3.56 5.30
CA TYR A 145 -11.61 -4.07 6.20
C TYR A 145 -10.21 -3.90 5.60
N HIS A 146 -10.03 -4.24 4.34
CA HIS A 146 -8.73 -4.12 3.64
C HIS A 146 -8.32 -2.67 3.36
N LEU A 147 -9.26 -1.74 3.28
CA LEU A 147 -8.99 -0.31 3.05
C LEU A 147 -9.13 0.54 4.33
N GLY A 148 -9.51 -0.08 5.45
CA GLY A 148 -9.85 0.57 6.70
C GLY A 148 -8.71 0.62 7.73
N LEU A 149 -9.09 0.48 9.00
CA LEU A 149 -8.21 0.70 10.16
C LEU A 149 -6.91 -0.13 10.12
N HIS A 150 -6.97 -1.38 9.68
CA HIS A 150 -5.82 -2.27 9.68
C HIS A 150 -4.76 -1.83 8.65
N THR A 151 -5.18 -1.47 7.44
CA THR A 151 -4.27 -0.92 6.42
C THR A 151 -3.66 0.40 6.88
N TRP A 152 -4.47 1.29 7.45
CA TRP A 152 -3.93 2.54 7.97
C TRP A 152 -3.00 2.35 9.17
N ALA A 153 -3.15 1.28 9.96
CA ALA A 153 -2.19 0.95 11.00
C ALA A 153 -0.80 0.60 10.42
N ILE A 154 -0.77 -0.06 9.25
CA ILE A 154 0.47 -0.42 8.55
C ILE A 154 1.25 0.84 8.11
N PHE A 155 0.57 1.89 7.69
CA PHE A 155 1.21 3.17 7.34
C PHE A 155 1.54 4.01 8.59
N THR A 156 0.63 4.04 9.56
CA THR A 156 0.75 4.92 10.73
C THR A 156 1.89 4.49 11.66
N LEU A 157 2.08 3.19 11.88
CA LEU A 157 3.12 2.71 12.78
C LEU A 157 4.54 3.03 12.28
N PRO A 158 4.91 2.73 11.02
CA PRO A 158 6.20 3.18 10.48
C PRO A 158 6.34 4.70 10.47
N GLY A 159 5.29 5.43 10.09
CA GLY A 159 5.31 6.90 10.12
C GLY A 159 5.59 7.46 11.51
N LEU A 160 4.94 6.91 12.54
CA LEU A 160 5.20 7.25 13.94
C LEU A 160 6.64 6.92 14.35
N ALA A 161 7.12 5.74 13.98
CA ALA A 161 8.47 5.30 14.30
C ALA A 161 9.53 6.18 13.61
N PHE A 162 9.36 6.48 12.33
CA PHE A 162 10.24 7.41 11.61
C PHE A 162 10.24 8.79 12.27
N ALA A 163 9.07 9.38 12.53
CA ALA A 163 8.99 10.69 13.15
C ALA A 163 9.67 10.70 14.53
N TYR A 164 9.52 9.64 15.31
CA TYR A 164 10.13 9.52 16.62
C TYR A 164 11.66 9.38 16.54
N PHE A 165 12.18 8.41 15.78
CA PHE A 165 13.61 8.13 15.75
C PHE A 165 14.41 9.20 14.99
N ILE A 166 13.87 9.75 13.92
CA ILE A 166 14.54 10.82 13.17
C ILE A 166 14.59 12.11 13.97
N ASN A 167 13.47 12.55 14.55
CA ASN A 167 13.43 13.87 15.22
C ASN A 167 13.88 13.84 16.68
N ARG A 168 13.72 12.72 17.40
CA ARG A 168 14.05 12.66 18.83
C ARG A 168 15.44 12.08 19.10
N TYR A 169 15.91 11.19 18.21
CA TYR A 169 17.24 10.60 18.29
C TYR A 169 18.20 11.15 17.25
N GLU A 170 17.73 12.07 16.38
CA GLU A 170 18.53 12.71 15.32
C GLU A 170 19.20 11.68 14.39
N LEU A 171 18.53 10.54 14.18
CA LEU A 171 19.05 9.47 13.34
C LEU A 171 18.82 9.79 11.85
N PRO A 172 19.60 9.19 10.94
CA PRO A 172 19.41 9.36 9.51
C PRO A 172 18.01 8.96 9.04
N VAL A 173 17.50 9.62 8.00
CA VAL A 173 16.20 9.28 7.37
C VAL A 173 16.35 7.98 6.58
N ARG A 174 16.32 6.84 7.30
CA ARG A 174 16.49 5.48 6.77
C ARG A 174 15.64 4.49 7.55
N VAL A 175 15.23 3.41 6.90
CA VAL A 175 14.45 2.35 7.56
C VAL A 175 15.25 1.68 8.68
N SER A 176 16.56 1.51 8.49
CA SER A 176 17.45 0.96 9.51
C SER A 176 17.42 1.75 10.83
N SER A 177 17.14 3.05 10.78
CA SER A 177 17.06 3.92 11.98
C SER A 177 15.93 3.51 12.95
N VAL A 178 14.82 2.95 12.42
CA VAL A 178 13.71 2.46 13.26
C VAL A 178 14.15 1.27 14.13
N PHE A 179 15.16 0.52 13.70
CA PHE A 179 15.71 -0.63 14.42
C PHE A 179 16.81 -0.25 15.42
N TYR A 180 17.07 1.05 15.64
CA TYR A 180 18.10 1.51 16.58
C TYR A 180 17.98 0.91 17.99
N PRO A 181 16.79 0.75 18.61
CA PRO A 181 16.68 0.12 19.92
C PRO A 181 17.24 -1.31 20.00
N LEU A 182 17.19 -2.03 18.89
CA LEU A 182 17.66 -3.44 18.77
C LEU A 182 19.10 -3.53 18.30
N LEU A 183 19.48 -2.70 17.32
CA LEU A 183 20.75 -2.82 16.60
C LEU A 183 21.80 -1.82 17.09
N ARG A 184 21.41 -0.74 17.78
CA ARG A 184 22.32 0.33 18.22
C ARG A 184 23.17 0.83 17.05
N GLU A 185 24.47 1.00 17.25
CA GLU A 185 25.40 1.48 16.22
C GLU A 185 25.51 0.58 14.97
N ARG A 186 25.02 -0.66 15.05
CA ARG A 186 25.01 -1.59 13.91
C ARG A 186 24.10 -1.15 12.76
N ILE A 187 23.21 -0.16 13.00
CA ILE A 187 22.41 0.48 11.92
C ILE A 187 23.29 1.16 10.88
N HIS A 188 24.50 1.59 11.24
CA HIS A 188 25.47 2.20 10.34
C HIS A 188 26.35 1.18 9.60
N GLY A 189 26.32 -0.09 10.05
CA GLY A 189 27.10 -1.19 9.52
C GLY A 189 26.40 -1.98 8.41
N PRO A 190 26.94 -3.16 8.05
CA PRO A 190 26.40 -4.01 6.98
C PRO A 190 24.94 -4.42 7.20
N ILE A 191 24.52 -4.68 8.45
CA ILE A 191 23.14 -5.07 8.79
C ILE A 191 22.17 -3.92 8.47
N GLY A 192 22.50 -2.68 8.89
CA GLY A 192 21.69 -1.52 8.58
C GLY A 192 21.58 -1.28 7.07
N LYS A 193 22.71 -1.39 6.35
CA LYS A 193 22.71 -1.27 4.88
C LYS A 193 21.85 -2.35 4.20
N ALA A 194 21.87 -3.59 4.71
CA ALA A 194 21.03 -4.67 4.17
C ALA A 194 19.52 -4.36 4.36
N ILE A 195 19.14 -3.85 5.53
CA ILE A 195 17.77 -3.38 5.80
C ILE A 195 17.36 -2.27 4.84
N ASP A 196 18.22 -1.28 4.65
CA ASP A 196 17.94 -0.14 3.76
C ASP A 196 17.85 -0.58 2.29
N ILE A 197 18.72 -1.49 1.83
CA ILE A 197 18.66 -2.09 0.48
C ILE A 197 17.35 -2.85 0.30
N ALA A 198 16.96 -3.71 1.24
CA ALA A 198 15.70 -4.45 1.17
C ALA A 198 14.49 -3.49 1.11
N SER A 199 14.54 -2.40 1.86
CA SER A 199 13.48 -1.37 1.87
C SER A 199 13.39 -0.63 0.53
N VAL A 200 14.53 -0.28 -0.07
CA VAL A 200 14.56 0.35 -1.41
C VAL A 200 13.97 -0.59 -2.45
N LEU A 201 14.36 -1.88 -2.43
CA LEU A 201 13.81 -2.87 -3.36
C LEU A 201 12.29 -3.05 -3.16
N GLY A 202 11.82 -3.17 -1.91
CA GLY A 202 10.39 -3.25 -1.61
C GLY A 202 9.63 -2.03 -2.15
N THR A 203 10.16 -0.83 -1.95
CA THR A 203 9.57 0.41 -2.49
C THR A 203 9.52 0.40 -4.03
N VAL A 204 10.60 0.00 -4.69
CA VAL A 204 10.65 -0.09 -6.17
C VAL A 204 9.59 -1.06 -6.69
N PHE A 205 9.45 -2.23 -6.08
CA PHE A 205 8.42 -3.21 -6.47
C PHE A 205 7.01 -2.69 -6.22
N GLY A 206 6.74 -2.08 -5.06
CA GLY A 206 5.42 -1.49 -4.75
C GLY A 206 5.03 -0.39 -5.74
N VAL A 207 5.96 0.52 -6.07
CA VAL A 207 5.73 1.57 -7.08
C VAL A 207 5.51 0.96 -8.46
N ALA A 208 6.27 -0.07 -8.85
CA ALA A 208 6.09 -0.73 -10.14
C ALA A 208 4.72 -1.39 -10.27
N VAL A 209 4.23 -2.06 -9.22
CA VAL A 209 2.86 -2.63 -9.18
C VAL A 209 1.81 -1.54 -9.32
N SER A 210 1.92 -0.46 -8.54
CA SER A 210 0.97 0.65 -8.58
C SER A 210 0.91 1.34 -9.95
N LEU A 211 2.07 1.59 -10.57
CA LEU A 211 2.14 2.16 -11.92
C LEU A 211 1.59 1.19 -12.98
N GLY A 212 1.86 -0.10 -12.83
CA GLY A 212 1.34 -1.14 -13.72
C GLY A 212 -0.19 -1.24 -13.70
N LEU A 213 -0.78 -1.26 -12.49
CA LEU A 213 -2.23 -1.25 -12.31
C LEU A 213 -2.85 0.05 -12.84
N GLY A 214 -2.28 1.20 -12.50
CA GLY A 214 -2.74 2.50 -12.96
C GLY A 214 -2.70 2.64 -14.48
N SER A 215 -1.62 2.21 -15.13
CA SER A 215 -1.51 2.26 -16.58
C SER A 215 -2.54 1.34 -17.27
N SER A 216 -2.78 0.16 -16.71
CA SER A 216 -3.80 -0.77 -17.21
C SER A 216 -5.21 -0.24 -17.05
N GLN A 217 -5.51 0.41 -15.93
CA GLN A 217 -6.80 1.03 -15.66
C GLN A 217 -7.07 2.21 -16.60
N ILE A 218 -6.06 3.08 -16.83
CA ILE A 218 -6.19 4.18 -17.78
C ILE A 218 -6.37 3.64 -19.20
N ALA A 219 -5.60 2.62 -19.62
CA ALA A 219 -5.75 2.00 -20.93
C ALA A 219 -7.15 1.41 -21.14
N ALA A 220 -7.71 0.74 -20.12
CA ALA A 220 -9.07 0.22 -20.16
C ALA A 220 -10.12 1.35 -20.25
N GLY A 221 -9.93 2.45 -19.51
CA GLY A 221 -10.80 3.62 -19.61
C GLY A 221 -10.77 4.27 -20.98
N LEU A 222 -9.60 4.44 -21.58
CA LEU A 222 -9.45 4.99 -22.94
C LEU A 222 -10.07 4.05 -23.98
N SER A 223 -9.91 2.73 -23.83
CA SER A 223 -10.56 1.74 -24.68
C SER A 223 -12.08 1.88 -24.63
N ALA A 224 -12.65 2.01 -23.44
CA ALA A 224 -14.10 2.15 -23.26
C ALA A 224 -14.67 3.47 -23.82
N LEU A 225 -13.89 4.56 -23.80
CA LEU A 225 -14.36 5.89 -24.27
C LEU A 225 -14.12 6.15 -25.75
N PHE A 226 -13.01 5.62 -26.28
CA PHE A 226 -12.54 5.97 -27.63
C PHE A 226 -12.37 4.76 -28.55
N ASP A 227 -12.78 3.57 -28.12
CA ASP A 227 -12.59 2.28 -28.85
C ASP A 227 -11.11 2.02 -29.19
N TRP A 228 -10.19 2.51 -28.39
CA TRP A 228 -8.77 2.24 -28.60
C TRP A 228 -8.41 0.83 -28.16
N GLU A 229 -7.67 0.11 -29.00
CA GLU A 229 -7.13 -1.20 -28.62
C GLU A 229 -6.19 -1.06 -27.39
N PRO A 230 -6.42 -1.82 -26.30
CA PRO A 230 -5.59 -1.77 -25.10
C PRO A 230 -4.24 -2.48 -25.35
N SER A 231 -3.47 -1.98 -26.30
CA SER A 231 -2.21 -2.54 -26.75
C SER A 231 -1.09 -2.34 -25.73
N THR A 232 -0.05 -3.17 -25.83
CA THR A 232 1.18 -3.00 -25.01
C THR A 232 1.81 -1.64 -25.25
N PHE A 233 1.79 -1.12 -26.48
CA PHE A 233 2.30 0.20 -26.81
C PHE A 233 1.53 1.31 -26.07
N LEU A 234 0.20 1.24 -26.02
CA LEU A 234 -0.61 2.20 -25.30
C LEU A 234 -0.26 2.19 -23.80
N LYS A 235 -0.16 1.01 -23.19
CA LYS A 235 0.21 0.87 -21.75
C LYS A 235 1.60 1.42 -21.46
N ILE A 236 2.59 1.15 -22.32
CA ILE A 236 3.95 1.68 -22.17
C ILE A 236 3.94 3.22 -22.30
N SER A 237 3.18 3.76 -23.25
CA SER A 237 3.07 5.22 -23.43
C SER A 237 2.46 5.91 -22.21
N ILE A 238 1.38 5.34 -21.66
CA ILE A 238 0.76 5.82 -20.41
C ILE A 238 1.77 5.74 -19.27
N LEU A 239 2.46 4.61 -19.11
CA LEU A 239 3.46 4.42 -18.08
C LEU A 239 4.59 5.44 -18.17
N ALA A 240 5.06 5.73 -19.38
CA ALA A 240 6.10 6.74 -19.62
C ALA A 240 5.63 8.14 -19.18
N VAL A 241 4.40 8.52 -19.51
CA VAL A 241 3.82 9.81 -19.09
C VAL A 241 3.68 9.86 -17.57
N LEU A 242 3.12 8.82 -16.93
CA LEU A 242 2.99 8.76 -15.47
C LEU A 242 4.34 8.86 -14.77
N THR A 243 5.34 8.16 -15.29
CA THR A 243 6.71 8.20 -14.75
C THR A 243 7.31 9.59 -14.91
N ALA A 244 7.13 10.24 -16.06
CA ALA A 244 7.62 11.60 -16.27
C ALA A 244 6.98 12.61 -15.31
N VAL A 245 5.68 12.52 -15.07
CA VAL A 245 4.97 13.35 -14.09
C VAL A 245 5.47 13.08 -12.66
N ALA A 246 5.68 11.82 -12.30
CA ALA A 246 6.20 11.45 -10.99
C ALA A 246 7.63 11.98 -10.78
N VAL A 247 8.51 11.84 -11.77
CA VAL A 247 9.87 12.38 -11.73
C VAL A 247 9.86 13.91 -11.62
N ALA A 248 9.06 14.59 -12.42
CA ALA A 248 8.91 16.04 -12.34
C ALA A 248 8.45 16.48 -10.94
N SER A 249 7.46 15.80 -10.37
CA SER A 249 6.97 16.07 -9.02
C SER A 249 8.06 15.90 -7.95
N ILE A 250 8.90 14.88 -8.07
CA ILE A 250 9.99 14.61 -7.11
C ILE A 250 11.10 15.67 -7.25
N VAL A 251 11.42 16.08 -8.47
CA VAL A 251 12.44 17.11 -8.74
C VAL A 251 12.01 18.47 -8.19
N GLU A 252 10.74 18.82 -8.30
CA GLU A 252 10.16 20.04 -7.73
C GLU A 252 10.11 20.03 -6.20
N GLY A 253 10.18 18.84 -5.58
CA GLY A 253 10.20 18.64 -4.13
C GLY A 253 8.83 18.58 -3.48
N LEU A 254 8.85 18.45 -2.14
CA LEU A 254 7.64 18.23 -1.35
C LEU A 254 6.67 19.42 -1.40
N ASP A 255 7.18 20.64 -1.33
CA ASP A 255 6.35 21.85 -1.21
C ASP A 255 5.60 22.22 -2.48
N SER A 256 6.27 22.10 -3.63
CA SER A 256 5.72 22.48 -4.93
C SER A 256 5.15 21.30 -5.72
N GLY A 257 5.91 20.21 -5.81
CA GLY A 257 5.52 19.05 -6.63
C GLY A 257 4.52 18.14 -5.92
N VAL A 258 4.95 17.47 -4.85
CA VAL A 258 4.13 16.44 -4.18
C VAL A 258 2.86 17.02 -3.57
N LYS A 259 2.96 18.16 -2.86
CA LYS A 259 1.80 18.84 -2.27
C LYS A 259 0.78 19.28 -3.32
N LEU A 260 1.23 19.86 -4.44
CA LEU A 260 0.35 20.31 -5.50
C LEU A 260 -0.43 19.13 -6.11
N LEU A 261 0.27 18.07 -6.50
CA LEU A 261 -0.35 16.89 -7.08
C LEU A 261 -1.31 16.19 -6.10
N SER A 262 -0.94 16.10 -4.82
CA SER A 262 -1.79 15.52 -3.79
C SER A 262 -3.09 16.31 -3.61
N ASN A 263 -3.00 17.65 -3.56
CA ASN A 263 -4.17 18.50 -3.43
C ASN A 263 -5.09 18.40 -4.67
N ILE A 264 -4.53 18.35 -5.88
CA ILE A 264 -5.29 18.15 -7.12
C ILE A 264 -5.96 16.77 -7.11
N ASN A 265 -5.23 15.72 -6.75
CA ASN A 265 -5.76 14.35 -6.70
C ASN A 265 -6.97 14.24 -5.75
N ILE A 266 -6.85 14.76 -4.54
CA ILE A 266 -7.96 14.74 -3.58
C ILE A 266 -9.11 15.63 -4.06
N GLY A 267 -8.81 16.79 -4.65
CA GLY A 267 -9.84 17.64 -5.26
C GLY A 267 -10.64 16.91 -6.33
N MET A 268 -9.97 16.20 -7.23
CA MET A 268 -10.64 15.37 -8.26
C MET A 268 -11.42 14.20 -7.65
N ALA A 269 -10.88 13.53 -6.64
CA ALA A 269 -11.58 12.43 -5.95
C ALA A 269 -12.88 12.92 -5.28
N VAL A 270 -12.83 14.06 -4.59
CA VAL A 270 -14.01 14.68 -3.97
C VAL A 270 -15.03 15.09 -5.02
N LEU A 271 -14.58 15.69 -6.12
CA LEU A 271 -15.46 16.11 -7.21
C LEU A 271 -16.15 14.89 -7.86
N LEU A 272 -15.41 13.80 -8.10
CA LEU A 272 -15.97 12.55 -8.60
C LEU A 272 -16.98 11.95 -7.62
N MET A 273 -16.68 11.95 -6.33
CA MET A 273 -17.59 11.46 -5.29
C MET A 273 -18.89 12.26 -5.26
N ILE A 274 -18.81 13.60 -5.34
CA ILE A 274 -19.98 14.49 -5.40
C ILE A 274 -20.76 14.22 -6.68
N PHE A 275 -20.09 14.10 -7.81
CA PHE A 275 -20.72 13.78 -9.09
C PHE A 275 -21.52 12.47 -9.01
N VAL A 276 -20.91 11.38 -8.53
CA VAL A 276 -21.59 10.09 -8.36
C VAL A 276 -22.75 10.19 -7.37
N LEU A 277 -22.60 10.96 -6.30
CA LEU A 277 -23.66 11.16 -5.31
C LEU A 277 -24.87 11.87 -5.91
N ILE A 278 -24.66 12.88 -6.78
CA ILE A 278 -25.75 13.69 -7.38
C ILE A 278 -26.40 12.96 -8.57
N THR A 279 -25.59 12.31 -9.43
CA THR A 279 -26.08 11.66 -10.65
C THR A 279 -26.58 10.23 -10.43
N GLY A 280 -26.13 9.59 -9.35
CA GLY A 280 -26.54 8.24 -8.98
C GLY A 280 -27.81 8.21 -8.12
N SER A 281 -28.10 7.04 -7.56
CA SER A 281 -29.20 6.85 -6.59
C SER A 281 -28.83 7.42 -5.23
N THR A 282 -28.87 8.73 -5.06
CA THR A 282 -28.40 9.46 -3.86
C THR A 282 -28.87 8.82 -2.55
N LEU A 283 -30.17 8.53 -2.44
CA LEU A 283 -30.74 7.97 -1.23
C LEU A 283 -30.22 6.55 -0.93
N PHE A 284 -30.02 5.75 -1.98
CA PHE A 284 -29.42 4.41 -1.85
C PHE A 284 -27.97 4.53 -1.36
N LEU A 285 -27.19 5.43 -1.95
CA LEU A 285 -25.79 5.65 -1.56
C LEU A 285 -25.68 6.13 -0.11
N LEU A 286 -26.51 7.08 0.32
CA LEU A 286 -26.50 7.56 1.70
C LEU A 286 -26.90 6.46 2.71
N ARG A 287 -27.94 5.68 2.39
CA ARG A 287 -28.33 4.53 3.22
C ARG A 287 -27.21 3.48 3.27
N GLY A 288 -26.63 3.17 2.12
CA GLY A 288 -25.50 2.26 2.01
C GLY A 288 -24.31 2.70 2.84
N MET A 289 -23.94 3.97 2.84
CA MET A 289 -22.86 4.49 3.69
C MET A 289 -23.10 4.23 5.17
N VAL A 290 -24.31 4.48 5.67
CA VAL A 290 -24.66 4.24 7.08
C VAL A 290 -24.64 2.76 7.40
N GLU A 291 -25.28 1.93 6.56
CA GLU A 291 -25.35 0.48 6.75
C GLU A 291 -23.93 -0.16 6.70
N THR A 292 -23.12 0.28 5.78
CA THR A 292 -21.75 -0.21 5.59
C THR A 292 -20.85 0.03 6.81
N VAL A 293 -20.98 1.18 7.47
CA VAL A 293 -20.27 1.44 8.73
C VAL A 293 -20.68 0.42 9.80
N GLY A 294 -21.98 0.13 9.93
CA GLY A 294 -22.49 -0.89 10.86
C GLY A 294 -21.97 -2.29 10.55
N LEU A 295 -22.01 -2.68 9.27
CA LEU A 295 -21.48 -3.96 8.79
C LEU A 295 -19.98 -4.10 9.07
N TYR A 296 -19.19 -3.05 8.78
CA TYR A 296 -17.77 -3.05 9.07
C TYR A 296 -17.49 -3.24 10.57
N LEU A 297 -18.10 -2.45 11.42
CA LEU A 297 -17.86 -2.51 12.87
C LEU A 297 -18.31 -3.84 13.48
N SER A 298 -19.43 -4.40 13.03
CA SER A 298 -19.94 -5.68 13.53
C SER A 298 -19.09 -6.87 13.07
N ASN A 299 -18.55 -6.82 11.86
CA ASN A 299 -17.71 -7.88 11.30
C ASN A 299 -16.22 -7.72 11.64
N LEU A 300 -15.78 -6.55 12.10
CA LEU A 300 -14.37 -6.25 12.34
C LEU A 300 -13.63 -7.29 13.19
N PRO A 301 -14.14 -7.75 14.35
CA PRO A 301 -13.43 -8.77 15.14
C PRO A 301 -13.28 -10.10 14.39
N ARG A 302 -14.32 -10.51 13.65
CA ARG A 302 -14.30 -11.73 12.86
C ARG A 302 -13.25 -11.64 11.76
N LEU A 303 -13.26 -10.56 10.97
CA LEU A 303 -12.37 -10.36 9.85
C LEU A 303 -10.90 -10.19 10.30
N ALA A 304 -10.68 -9.46 11.40
CA ALA A 304 -9.37 -9.15 11.91
C ALA A 304 -8.58 -10.37 12.41
N PHE A 305 -9.26 -11.40 12.90
CA PHE A 305 -8.63 -12.59 13.48
C PHE A 305 -8.85 -13.88 12.68
N TRP A 306 -9.49 -13.80 11.51
CA TRP A 306 -9.75 -14.96 10.68
C TRP A 306 -8.46 -15.53 10.08
N ASN A 307 -8.21 -16.81 10.27
CA ASN A 307 -7.00 -17.52 9.84
C ASN A 307 -7.28 -18.84 9.13
N ASP A 308 -8.49 -19.04 8.62
CA ASP A 308 -8.92 -20.26 7.90
C ASP A 308 -8.67 -21.60 8.64
N MET A 309 -8.46 -21.55 9.96
CA MET A 309 -8.13 -22.73 10.74
C MET A 309 -9.21 -23.83 10.62
N LEU A 310 -10.47 -23.41 10.59
CA LEU A 310 -11.63 -24.31 10.51
C LEU A 310 -12.22 -24.41 9.11
N ALA A 311 -11.61 -23.74 8.11
CA ALA A 311 -12.04 -23.83 6.74
C ALA A 311 -11.60 -25.20 6.18
N ASN A 312 -12.57 -25.98 5.71
CA ASN A 312 -12.29 -27.26 5.04
C ASN A 312 -11.78 -26.95 3.63
N ARG A 313 -10.48 -26.75 3.51
CA ARG A 313 -9.84 -26.44 2.22
C ARG A 313 -9.49 -27.72 1.51
N ASN A 314 -9.96 -27.84 0.29
CA ASN A 314 -9.38 -28.78 -0.67
C ASN A 314 -8.16 -28.10 -1.33
N PRO A 315 -6.93 -28.56 -1.08
CA PRO A 315 -5.73 -27.95 -1.66
C PRO A 315 -5.67 -28.00 -3.20
N SER A 316 -6.57 -28.81 -3.82
CA SER A 316 -6.65 -28.95 -5.28
C SER A 316 -7.54 -27.89 -5.94
N ASN A 317 -8.31 -27.13 -5.19
CA ASN A 317 -9.05 -25.99 -5.70
C ASN A 317 -8.23 -24.74 -5.48
N ASP A 318 -8.05 -23.95 -6.54
CA ASP A 318 -7.52 -22.58 -6.51
C ASP A 318 -8.46 -21.63 -5.73
N ASP A 319 -9.18 -22.16 -4.76
CA ASP A 319 -10.11 -21.41 -3.93
C ASP A 319 -9.32 -20.39 -3.11
N TRP A 320 -9.58 -19.16 -3.45
CA TRP A 320 -9.08 -17.94 -2.83
C TRP A 320 -9.54 -17.87 -1.37
N GLY A 321 -8.96 -18.70 -0.52
CA GLY A 321 -9.25 -18.62 0.91
C GLY A 321 -8.88 -17.25 1.45
N TRP A 322 -9.58 -16.82 2.48
CA TRP A 322 -9.39 -15.56 3.18
C TRP A 322 -7.91 -15.22 3.46
N GLN A 323 -7.15 -16.20 3.95
CA GLN A 323 -5.75 -16.05 4.25
C GLN A 323 -4.86 -15.96 3.01
N GLY A 324 -5.23 -16.69 1.96
CA GLY A 324 -4.32 -16.99 0.86
C GLY A 324 -4.03 -15.83 -0.07
N ASN A 325 -5.01 -15.07 -0.45
CA ASN A 325 -4.84 -14.14 -1.55
C ASN A 325 -5.24 -12.69 -1.23
N TRP A 326 -6.12 -12.46 -0.27
CA TRP A 326 -6.63 -11.13 -0.04
C TRP A 326 -6.08 -10.48 1.23
N THR A 327 -6.21 -11.13 2.37
CA THR A 327 -5.87 -10.48 3.64
C THR A 327 -4.36 -10.34 3.81
N VAL A 328 -3.59 -11.39 3.57
CA VAL A 328 -2.12 -11.33 3.68
C VAL A 328 -1.54 -10.45 2.58
N PHE A 329 -2.10 -10.53 1.36
CA PHE A 329 -1.70 -9.68 0.25
C PHE A 329 -1.98 -8.20 0.56
N SER A 330 -3.18 -7.86 1.04
CA SER A 330 -3.54 -6.49 1.41
C SER A 330 -2.78 -5.96 2.63
N LEU A 331 -2.39 -6.85 3.55
CA LEU A 331 -1.63 -6.47 4.74
C LEU A 331 -0.10 -6.48 4.51
N ALA A 332 0.37 -7.08 3.43
CA ALA A 332 1.80 -7.19 3.09
C ALA A 332 2.26 -6.17 2.04
N LEU A 333 1.33 -5.48 1.38
CA LEU A 333 1.59 -4.37 0.45
C LEU A 333 1.78 -3.06 1.20
#